data_50c3f0d17459a28a4d166a52ca3d76a2
#
_entry.id   50c3f0d17459a28a4d166a52ca3d76a2
#
_cell.length_a   1.000
_cell.length_b   1.000
_cell.length_c   1.000
_cell.angle_alpha   90.00
_cell.angle_beta   90.00
_cell.angle_gamma   90.00
#
_symmetry.space_group_name_H-M   'P 1'
#
loop_
_entity.id
_entity.type
_entity.pdbx_description
1 polymer ?
#
loop_
_entity_poly.entity_id
_entity_poly.type
_entity_poly.pdbx_seq_one_letter_code
_entity_poly.pdbx_strand_id
1 'polypeptide(L)'
;MVRVRFAPSPTGFVHVGSLRTALYNFLFARHHGGVHILRVEDTDRTRYVDGAVENLLRTMEWVGITFDEGPMQGGEYGPYTQSERSDIYRKYGDELIKNGKAYPCFCTAERLDEVRKKMQATGQPPMYDRHCRNLTEEEIEVQMEAGIPHVIRLRVPLGETITFNDLVRGDVSFDSKTIDDQVLLKSDGFPTYHLANVIDDYMMKITHVVRGEEWLSSTPKHVLLYRAFGWGDSMPKFAHLPLLLNPDRSKLSKRQGDVAVEDFRDKGYLPDALVNFVALLGWNPSATEEIYSMDDLIKAFDLEKVNKGGAVFGKEKLDWMNSEYIRKKTPDELLALVKPIAGEREYTVSDDYLKKVIHLMQDRAHSTLDFVDFASYFFKAPAEFDEKSKAKNWTAEAKERMTEILPQFKSLPEWTHDSIEGVIRSYAEARAISAGKLIHPLRLAVSGVGMGPGLFEMLEVIGKDEVCKRIEFALANLN
;
A
#
# COMPACT_ATOMS: atom_id res chain seq x y z
N MET A 1 24.45 -4.56 15.89
CA MET A 1 23.86 -3.77 14.79
C MET A 1 22.51 -4.38 14.45
N VAL A 2 21.46 -3.58 14.32
CA VAL A 2 20.11 -4.04 13.92
C VAL A 2 20.15 -4.53 12.46
N ARG A 3 19.55 -5.71 12.22
CA ARG A 3 19.34 -6.27 10.89
C ARG A 3 17.91 -6.78 10.79
N VAL A 4 17.17 -6.27 9.86
CA VAL A 4 15.78 -6.63 9.59
C VAL A 4 15.58 -6.98 8.13
N ARG A 5 14.46 -7.62 7.81
CA ARG A 5 14.16 -8.02 6.44
C ARG A 5 12.69 -7.77 6.08
N PHE A 6 12.46 -7.30 4.88
CA PHE A 6 11.21 -7.49 4.18
C PHE A 6 11.32 -8.75 3.35
N ALA A 7 10.42 -9.70 3.55
CA ALA A 7 10.52 -11.05 3.01
C ALA A 7 9.21 -11.46 2.31
N PRO A 8 8.87 -10.82 1.18
CA PRO A 8 7.63 -11.10 0.46
C PRO A 8 7.73 -12.37 -0.38
N SER A 9 6.60 -13.11 -0.44
CA SER A 9 6.39 -14.12 -1.48
C SER A 9 5.83 -13.44 -2.74
N PRO A 10 6.32 -13.74 -3.95
CA PRO A 10 5.89 -13.13 -5.22
C PRO A 10 4.56 -13.73 -5.70
N THR A 11 3.50 -13.58 -4.91
CA THR A 11 2.16 -14.15 -5.15
C THR A 11 1.14 -13.11 -5.63
N GLY A 12 1.60 -11.94 -6.07
CA GLY A 12 0.79 -10.83 -6.57
C GLY A 12 1.41 -9.47 -6.29
N PHE A 13 0.70 -8.41 -6.66
CA PHE A 13 1.17 -7.04 -6.50
C PHE A 13 1.17 -6.58 -5.04
N VAL A 14 1.97 -5.54 -4.75
CA VAL A 14 2.19 -5.07 -3.39
C VAL A 14 0.90 -4.50 -2.80
N HIS A 15 0.47 -5.10 -1.71
CA HIS A 15 -0.68 -4.67 -0.94
C HIS A 15 -0.26 -3.65 0.14
N VAL A 16 -1.14 -2.71 0.52
CA VAL A 16 -0.84 -1.72 1.59
C VAL A 16 -0.40 -2.35 2.91
N GLY A 17 -0.88 -3.56 3.25
CA GLY A 17 -0.40 -4.32 4.40
C GLY A 17 1.05 -4.77 4.26
N SER A 18 1.46 -5.18 3.06
CA SER A 18 2.85 -5.52 2.74
C SER A 18 3.73 -4.27 2.73
N LEU A 19 3.22 -3.15 2.17
CA LEU A 19 3.89 -1.86 2.22
C LEU A 19 4.15 -1.42 3.67
N ARG A 20 3.16 -1.54 4.57
CA ARG A 20 3.35 -1.22 5.99
C ARG A 20 4.44 -2.06 6.63
N THR A 21 4.47 -3.36 6.32
CA THR A 21 5.50 -4.26 6.84
C THR A 21 6.89 -3.86 6.34
N ALA A 22 7.03 -3.56 5.05
CA ALA A 22 8.28 -3.06 4.48
C ALA A 22 8.70 -1.73 5.12
N LEU A 23 7.77 -0.78 5.24
CA LEU A 23 8.00 0.53 5.82
C LEU A 23 8.47 0.44 7.28
N TYR A 24 7.81 -0.37 8.12
CA TYR A 24 8.19 -0.51 9.53
C TYR A 24 9.57 -1.15 9.70
N ASN A 25 9.93 -2.14 8.88
CA ASN A 25 11.28 -2.67 8.81
C ASN A 25 12.29 -1.59 8.41
N PHE A 26 11.99 -0.83 7.37
CA PHE A 26 12.83 0.26 6.88
C PHE A 26 13.03 1.35 7.94
N LEU A 27 11.94 1.86 8.52
CA LEU A 27 12.00 2.90 9.57
C LEU A 27 12.82 2.42 10.78
N PHE A 28 12.60 1.18 11.23
CA PHE A 28 13.33 0.60 12.35
C PHE A 28 14.81 0.43 12.05
N ALA A 29 15.15 -0.05 10.86
CA ALA A 29 16.55 -0.16 10.44
C ALA A 29 17.23 1.21 10.40
N ARG A 30 16.60 2.20 9.74
CA ARG A 30 17.18 3.55 9.62
C ARG A 30 17.29 4.28 10.95
N HIS A 31 16.28 4.13 11.82
CA HIS A 31 16.32 4.71 13.17
C HIS A 31 17.54 4.23 13.98
N HIS A 32 17.89 2.96 13.85
CA HIS A 32 19.01 2.36 14.59
C HIS A 32 20.33 2.29 13.82
N GLY A 33 20.44 2.94 12.65
CA GLY A 33 21.63 2.81 11.79
C GLY A 33 21.94 1.38 11.40
N GLY A 34 20.90 0.57 11.21
CA GLY A 34 20.96 -0.85 10.91
C GLY A 34 20.81 -1.16 9.42
N VAL A 35 20.63 -2.44 9.09
CA VAL A 35 20.55 -2.99 7.73
C VAL A 35 19.12 -3.45 7.42
N HIS A 36 18.59 -3.03 6.29
CA HIS A 36 17.30 -3.46 5.74
C HIS A 36 17.52 -4.36 4.52
N ILE A 37 17.06 -5.60 4.61
CA ILE A 37 17.29 -6.66 3.62
C ILE A 37 15.99 -6.93 2.85
N LEU A 38 16.08 -7.11 1.53
CA LEU A 38 15.04 -7.74 0.73
C LEU A 38 15.37 -9.22 0.55
N ARG A 39 14.46 -10.11 0.96
CA ARG A 39 14.53 -11.54 0.68
C ARG A 39 13.29 -12.00 -0.08
N VAL A 40 13.47 -12.54 -1.27
CA VAL A 40 12.37 -13.08 -2.09
C VAL A 40 12.08 -14.52 -1.67
N GLU A 41 10.87 -14.77 -1.16
CA GLU A 41 10.42 -16.10 -0.69
C GLU A 41 9.55 -16.77 -1.76
N ASP A 42 10.20 -17.35 -2.77
CA ASP A 42 9.62 -17.93 -3.98
C ASP A 42 9.51 -19.48 -3.96
N THR A 43 9.58 -20.09 -2.79
CA THR A 43 9.53 -21.56 -2.63
C THR A 43 8.13 -22.15 -2.90
N ASP A 44 7.09 -21.32 -2.97
CA ASP A 44 5.75 -21.72 -3.39
C ASP A 44 5.53 -21.41 -4.87
N ARG A 45 5.99 -22.33 -5.72
CA ARG A 45 5.92 -22.21 -7.18
C ARG A 45 4.49 -22.23 -7.74
N THR A 46 3.53 -22.76 -6.98
CA THR A 46 2.13 -22.87 -7.43
C THR A 46 1.39 -21.54 -7.37
N ARG A 47 1.87 -20.60 -6.54
CA ARG A 47 1.29 -19.27 -6.36
C ARG A 47 2.17 -18.14 -6.92
N TYR A 48 3.24 -18.48 -7.62
CA TYR A 48 4.10 -17.49 -8.26
C TYR A 48 3.34 -16.71 -9.32
N VAL A 49 3.51 -15.39 -9.34
CA VAL A 49 2.91 -14.49 -10.32
C VAL A 49 4.04 -13.77 -11.07
N ASP A 50 4.05 -13.92 -12.39
CA ASP A 50 5.03 -13.23 -13.25
C ASP A 50 4.92 -11.70 -13.08
N GLY A 51 6.07 -11.03 -13.03
CA GLY A 51 6.14 -9.58 -12.84
C GLY A 51 5.94 -9.10 -11.39
N ALA A 52 5.66 -10.00 -10.42
CA ALA A 52 5.43 -9.59 -9.03
C ALA A 52 6.69 -9.02 -8.36
N VAL A 53 7.87 -9.53 -8.68
CA VAL A 53 9.15 -9.03 -8.13
C VAL A 53 9.47 -7.66 -8.71
N GLU A 54 9.30 -7.47 -10.01
CA GLU A 54 9.49 -6.19 -10.69
C GLU A 54 8.50 -5.13 -10.19
N ASN A 55 7.24 -5.53 -9.98
CA ASN A 55 6.24 -4.66 -9.36
C ASN A 55 6.65 -4.23 -7.95
N LEU A 56 7.13 -5.19 -7.14
CA LEU A 56 7.63 -4.92 -5.81
C LEU A 56 8.75 -3.88 -5.83
N LEU A 57 9.76 -4.07 -6.67
CA LEU A 57 10.91 -3.17 -6.74
C LEU A 57 10.51 -1.76 -7.17
N ARG A 58 9.69 -1.63 -8.22
CA ARG A 58 9.16 -0.34 -8.67
C ARG A 58 8.31 0.34 -7.58
N THR A 59 7.52 -0.43 -6.85
CA THR A 59 6.69 0.10 -5.76
C THR A 59 7.55 0.62 -4.61
N MET A 60 8.60 -0.12 -4.21
CA MET A 60 9.51 0.31 -3.14
C MET A 60 10.29 1.56 -3.54
N GLU A 61 10.77 1.63 -4.79
CA GLU A 61 11.42 2.80 -5.34
C GLU A 61 10.48 4.02 -5.33
N TRP A 62 9.24 3.86 -5.78
CA TRP A 62 8.25 4.93 -5.82
C TRP A 62 7.94 5.52 -4.43
N VAL A 63 7.89 4.67 -3.39
CA VAL A 63 7.65 5.11 -2.00
C VAL A 63 8.92 5.48 -1.24
N GLY A 64 10.11 5.45 -1.88
CA GLY A 64 11.37 5.82 -1.26
C GLY A 64 11.92 4.81 -0.24
N ILE A 65 11.48 3.55 -0.28
CA ILE A 65 12.01 2.47 0.57
C ILE A 65 13.18 1.80 -0.15
N THR A 66 14.35 1.81 0.49
CA THR A 66 15.58 1.22 -0.05
C THR A 66 16.00 0.00 0.75
N PHE A 67 16.77 -0.89 0.10
CA PHE A 67 17.38 -2.06 0.70
C PHE A 67 18.90 -1.94 0.64
N ASP A 68 19.57 -2.38 1.69
CA ASP A 68 21.02 -2.41 1.76
C ASP A 68 21.57 -3.71 1.16
N GLU A 69 20.83 -4.81 1.32
CA GLU A 69 21.13 -6.13 0.77
C GLU A 69 19.87 -6.72 0.11
N GLY A 70 20.06 -7.51 -0.93
CA GLY A 70 18.95 -8.15 -1.64
C GLY A 70 19.36 -8.73 -2.98
N PRO A 71 18.41 -9.27 -3.77
CA PRO A 71 18.71 -9.86 -5.08
C PRO A 71 19.40 -8.90 -6.06
N MET A 72 19.09 -7.60 -5.99
CA MET A 72 19.66 -6.58 -6.87
C MET A 72 20.92 -5.93 -6.28
N GLN A 73 20.97 -5.74 -4.97
CA GLN A 73 22.08 -5.09 -4.26
C GLN A 73 23.24 -6.04 -4.01
N GLY A 74 22.96 -7.36 -3.97
CA GLY A 74 23.90 -8.33 -3.46
C GLY A 74 24.05 -8.24 -1.94
N GLY A 75 25.18 -8.69 -1.43
CA GLY A 75 25.55 -8.66 -0.02
C GLY A 75 26.30 -9.91 0.43
N GLU A 76 26.76 -9.90 1.69
CA GLU A 76 27.63 -10.96 2.25
C GLU A 76 26.91 -12.30 2.43
N TYR A 77 25.57 -12.27 2.63
CA TYR A 77 24.78 -13.44 3.03
C TYR A 77 23.92 -14.01 1.90
N GLY A 78 24.18 -13.61 0.65
CA GLY A 78 23.45 -14.12 -0.53
C GLY A 78 23.58 -15.62 -0.77
N PRO A 79 22.81 -16.12 -1.73
CA PRO A 79 21.75 -15.45 -2.49
C PRO A 79 20.54 -15.06 -1.64
N TYR A 80 19.78 -14.03 -2.11
CA TYR A 80 18.62 -13.49 -1.38
C TYR A 80 17.28 -13.94 -1.96
N THR A 81 17.30 -14.89 -2.89
CA THR A 81 16.13 -15.57 -3.44
C THR A 81 16.12 -17.00 -2.93
N GLN A 82 15.03 -17.44 -2.33
CA GLN A 82 14.99 -18.73 -1.62
C GLN A 82 15.14 -19.94 -2.54
N SER A 83 14.62 -19.88 -3.77
CA SER A 83 14.78 -20.97 -4.75
C SER A 83 16.26 -21.27 -5.09
N GLU A 84 17.15 -20.29 -4.94
CA GLU A 84 18.59 -20.42 -5.17
C GLU A 84 19.36 -21.05 -3.99
N ARG A 85 18.66 -21.32 -2.87
CA ARG A 85 19.23 -21.78 -1.59
C ARG A 85 18.84 -23.23 -1.24
N SER A 86 18.28 -23.98 -2.17
CA SER A 86 17.71 -25.33 -1.93
C SER A 86 18.70 -26.30 -1.26
N ASP A 87 19.98 -26.28 -1.63
CA ASP A 87 20.99 -27.16 -1.05
C ASP A 87 21.27 -26.84 0.43
N ILE A 88 21.19 -25.56 0.81
CA ILE A 88 21.31 -25.13 2.20
C ILE A 88 20.16 -25.73 3.01
N TYR A 89 18.93 -25.65 2.52
CA TYR A 89 17.76 -26.17 3.26
C TYR A 89 17.80 -27.70 3.39
N ARG A 90 18.24 -28.42 2.36
CA ARG A 90 18.43 -29.88 2.44
C ARG A 90 19.46 -30.26 3.50
N LYS A 91 20.62 -29.63 3.49
CA LYS A 91 21.67 -29.85 4.48
C LYS A 91 21.16 -29.72 5.92
N TYR A 92 20.41 -28.65 6.20
CA TYR A 92 19.85 -28.41 7.54
C TYR A 92 18.67 -29.35 7.86
N GLY A 93 17.89 -29.76 6.85
CA GLY A 93 16.87 -30.80 7.00
C GLY A 93 17.48 -32.14 7.44
N ASP A 94 18.57 -32.57 6.79
CA ASP A 94 19.30 -33.79 7.12
C ASP A 94 19.94 -33.71 8.54
N GLU A 95 20.44 -32.53 8.92
CA GLU A 95 20.96 -32.30 10.27
C GLU A 95 19.88 -32.49 11.35
N LEU A 96 18.66 -31.99 11.10
CA LEU A 96 17.53 -32.19 12.03
C LEU A 96 17.13 -33.66 12.17
N ILE A 97 17.17 -34.44 11.08
CA ILE A 97 16.92 -35.88 11.11
C ILE A 97 18.00 -36.57 11.95
N LYS A 98 19.27 -36.32 11.63
CA LYS A 98 20.41 -36.90 12.35
C LYS A 98 20.38 -36.62 13.84
N ASN A 99 19.91 -35.45 14.24
CA ASN A 99 19.82 -35.04 15.63
C ASN A 99 18.48 -35.49 16.31
N GLY A 100 17.65 -36.26 15.62
CA GLY A 100 16.37 -36.74 16.12
C GLY A 100 15.32 -35.64 16.35
N LYS A 101 15.52 -34.45 15.73
CA LYS A 101 14.60 -33.29 15.83
C LYS A 101 13.59 -33.23 14.67
N ALA A 102 13.81 -34.03 13.64
CA ALA A 102 12.87 -34.24 12.54
C ALA A 102 12.82 -35.73 12.19
N TYR A 103 11.86 -36.11 11.36
CA TYR A 103 11.69 -37.49 10.90
C TYR A 103 11.02 -37.53 9.52
N PRO A 104 11.31 -38.57 8.73
CA PRO A 104 10.63 -38.80 7.46
C PRO A 104 9.18 -39.25 7.67
N CYS A 105 8.28 -38.76 6.83
CA CYS A 105 6.87 -39.12 6.86
C CYS A 105 6.43 -39.60 5.46
N PHE A 106 5.98 -40.81 5.37
CA PHE A 106 5.58 -41.51 4.15
C PHE A 106 4.05 -41.54 3.93
N CYS A 107 3.30 -40.76 4.71
CA CYS A 107 1.85 -40.69 4.56
C CYS A 107 1.44 -40.06 3.23
N THR A 108 0.51 -40.74 2.51
CA THR A 108 -0.08 -40.22 1.28
C THR A 108 -1.04 -39.03 1.55
N ALA A 109 -1.32 -38.23 0.53
CA ALA A 109 -2.27 -37.13 0.61
C ALA A 109 -3.70 -37.66 1.00
N GLU A 110 -4.13 -38.77 0.44
CA GLU A 110 -5.42 -39.38 0.71
C GLU A 110 -5.57 -39.75 2.19
N ARG A 111 -4.55 -40.43 2.75
CA ARG A 111 -4.53 -40.74 4.19
C ARG A 111 -4.59 -39.50 5.07
N LEU A 112 -3.84 -38.46 4.73
CA LEU A 112 -3.84 -37.22 5.50
C LEU A 112 -5.20 -36.51 5.43
N ASP A 113 -5.90 -36.56 4.30
CA ASP A 113 -7.25 -36.02 4.15
C ASP A 113 -8.29 -36.81 4.96
N GLU A 114 -8.20 -38.14 5.00
CA GLU A 114 -9.04 -38.95 5.85
C GLU A 114 -8.88 -38.61 7.33
N VAL A 115 -7.62 -38.46 7.80
CA VAL A 115 -7.35 -38.08 9.19
C VAL A 115 -7.94 -36.71 9.50
N ARG A 116 -7.76 -35.71 8.61
CA ARG A 116 -8.33 -34.37 8.78
C ARG A 116 -9.85 -34.39 8.85
N LYS A 117 -10.53 -35.13 7.93
CA LYS A 117 -11.99 -35.29 7.93
C LYS A 117 -12.50 -35.92 9.22
N LYS A 118 -11.81 -36.96 9.71
CA LYS A 118 -12.16 -37.63 10.96
C LYS A 118 -12.04 -36.69 12.17
N MET A 119 -10.95 -35.90 12.25
CA MET A 119 -10.77 -34.90 13.31
C MET A 119 -11.84 -33.82 13.27
N GLN A 120 -12.13 -33.27 12.08
CA GLN A 120 -13.20 -32.30 11.91
C GLN A 120 -14.57 -32.81 12.31
N ALA A 121 -14.89 -34.08 11.96
CA ALA A 121 -16.14 -34.72 12.34
C ALA A 121 -16.30 -34.88 13.87
N THR A 122 -15.18 -34.93 14.60
CA THR A 122 -15.15 -35.00 16.09
C THR A 122 -14.95 -33.66 16.76
N GLY A 123 -14.98 -32.54 16.00
CA GLY A 123 -14.78 -31.17 16.54
C GLY A 123 -13.35 -30.88 16.96
N GLN A 124 -12.39 -31.69 16.57
CA GLN A 124 -10.98 -31.49 16.85
C GLN A 124 -10.32 -30.64 15.76
N PRO A 125 -9.36 -29.76 16.10
CA PRO A 125 -8.57 -29.06 15.10
C PRO A 125 -7.84 -30.04 14.18
N PRO A 126 -7.88 -29.86 12.84
CA PRO A 126 -7.22 -30.74 11.89
C PRO A 126 -5.70 -30.65 12.04
N MET A 127 -5.07 -31.72 12.51
CA MET A 127 -3.62 -31.84 12.70
C MET A 127 -3.13 -33.15 12.09
N TYR A 128 -1.82 -33.28 11.92
CA TYR A 128 -1.19 -34.55 11.62
C TYR A 128 -1.23 -35.49 12.83
N ASP A 129 -1.66 -36.72 12.64
CA ASP A 129 -1.82 -37.71 13.71
C ASP A 129 -0.50 -38.33 14.21
N ARG A 130 0.64 -37.84 13.74
CA ARG A 130 2.01 -38.28 14.09
C ARG A 130 2.27 -39.76 13.77
N HIS A 131 1.59 -40.33 12.78
CA HIS A 131 1.69 -41.74 12.42
C HIS A 131 3.12 -42.22 12.20
N CYS A 132 3.93 -41.52 11.40
CA CYS A 132 5.31 -41.91 11.09
C CYS A 132 6.33 -41.50 12.16
N ARG A 133 5.89 -40.84 13.25
CA ARG A 133 6.79 -40.31 14.27
C ARG A 133 7.60 -41.35 15.02
N ASN A 134 7.04 -42.57 15.15
CA ASN A 134 7.62 -43.63 15.94
C ASN A 134 8.07 -44.83 15.08
N LEU A 135 8.25 -44.63 13.77
CA LEU A 135 8.86 -45.65 12.92
C LEU A 135 10.28 -45.94 13.38
N THR A 136 10.65 -47.21 13.37
CA THR A 136 12.04 -47.63 13.64
C THR A 136 12.96 -47.30 12.49
N GLU A 137 14.26 -47.29 12.74
CA GLU A 137 15.27 -47.06 11.70
C GLU A 137 15.12 -48.08 10.55
N GLU A 138 14.91 -49.35 10.87
CA GLU A 138 14.67 -50.42 9.88
C GLU A 138 13.43 -50.15 9.01
N GLU A 139 12.31 -49.73 9.63
CA GLU A 139 11.08 -49.39 8.90
C GLU A 139 11.27 -48.19 7.98
N ILE A 140 12.08 -47.23 8.39
CA ILE A 140 12.45 -46.04 7.58
C ILE A 140 13.32 -46.49 6.41
N GLU A 141 14.37 -47.27 6.65
CA GLU A 141 15.30 -47.73 5.61
C GLU A 141 14.57 -48.53 4.53
N VAL A 142 13.69 -49.47 4.91
CA VAL A 142 12.87 -50.25 3.97
C VAL A 142 12.04 -49.35 3.05
N GLN A 143 11.41 -48.30 3.61
CA GLN A 143 10.59 -47.40 2.82
C GLN A 143 11.45 -46.46 1.92
N MET A 144 12.61 -46.05 2.40
CA MET A 144 13.57 -45.25 1.62
C MET A 144 14.16 -46.05 0.45
N GLU A 145 14.59 -47.30 0.71
CA GLU A 145 15.11 -48.22 -0.33
C GLU A 145 14.03 -48.60 -1.36
N ALA A 146 12.78 -48.69 -0.96
CA ALA A 146 11.66 -48.86 -1.86
C ALA A 146 11.31 -47.64 -2.69
N GLY A 147 12.02 -46.51 -2.48
CA GLY A 147 11.82 -45.24 -3.21
C GLY A 147 10.47 -44.58 -2.92
N ILE A 148 9.86 -44.83 -1.78
CA ILE A 148 8.55 -44.26 -1.42
C ILE A 148 8.73 -42.72 -1.21
N PRO A 149 7.92 -41.89 -1.91
CA PRO A 149 7.96 -40.43 -1.71
C PRO A 149 7.68 -40.08 -0.26
N HIS A 150 8.46 -39.20 0.31
CA HIS A 150 8.32 -38.79 1.70
C HIS A 150 8.53 -37.28 1.87
N VAL A 151 8.07 -36.77 2.99
CA VAL A 151 8.34 -35.39 3.47
C VAL A 151 9.08 -35.47 4.79
N ILE A 152 9.81 -34.43 5.13
CA ILE A 152 10.47 -34.32 6.46
C ILE A 152 9.59 -33.45 7.36
N ARG A 153 9.29 -33.98 8.57
CA ARG A 153 8.48 -33.29 9.57
C ARG A 153 9.27 -32.94 10.82
N LEU A 154 8.95 -31.78 11.39
CA LEU A 154 9.47 -31.38 12.70
C LEU A 154 8.94 -32.34 13.78
N ARG A 155 9.82 -32.77 14.69
CA ARG A 155 9.44 -33.54 15.87
C ARG A 155 9.13 -32.59 17.03
N VAL A 156 7.88 -32.13 17.15
CA VAL A 156 7.46 -31.20 18.21
C VAL A 156 7.53 -31.92 19.57
N PRO A 157 8.21 -31.38 20.60
CA PRO A 157 8.22 -31.94 21.93
C PRO A 157 6.81 -31.94 22.53
N LEU A 158 6.48 -32.99 23.29
CA LEU A 158 5.15 -33.17 23.89
C LEU A 158 5.17 -32.72 25.36
N GLY A 159 4.08 -32.07 25.79
CA GLY A 159 3.90 -31.69 27.19
C GLY A 159 4.68 -30.48 27.62
N GLU A 160 5.11 -29.64 26.68
CA GLU A 160 5.81 -28.37 26.95
C GLU A 160 4.91 -27.17 26.61
N THR A 161 5.17 -26.06 27.30
CA THR A 161 4.67 -24.74 26.93
C THR A 161 5.78 -23.98 26.21
N ILE A 162 5.49 -23.53 24.98
CA ILE A 162 6.42 -22.75 24.18
C ILE A 162 6.10 -21.27 24.37
N THR A 163 7.01 -20.57 25.04
CA THR A 163 6.87 -19.13 25.34
C THR A 163 7.95 -18.34 24.62
N PHE A 164 7.56 -17.17 24.10
CA PHE A 164 8.47 -16.18 23.55
C PHE A 164 7.93 -14.77 23.87
N ASN A 165 8.83 -13.80 23.90
CA ASN A 165 8.46 -12.39 24.04
C ASN A 165 8.29 -11.77 22.65
N ASP A 166 7.19 -11.06 22.46
CA ASP A 166 6.91 -10.27 21.26
C ASP A 166 6.90 -8.77 21.61
N LEU A 167 7.65 -7.97 20.86
CA LEU A 167 7.81 -6.54 21.17
C LEU A 167 6.50 -5.75 21.13
N VAL A 168 5.53 -6.22 20.35
CA VAL A 168 4.20 -5.59 20.23
C VAL A 168 3.18 -6.26 21.15
N ARG A 169 3.19 -7.61 21.24
CA ARG A 169 2.17 -8.39 21.95
C ARG A 169 2.50 -8.67 23.40
N GLY A 170 3.78 -8.57 23.79
CA GLY A 170 4.30 -9.02 25.09
C GLY A 170 4.55 -10.53 25.12
N ASP A 171 4.46 -11.16 26.27
CA ASP A 171 4.68 -12.58 26.40
C ASP A 171 3.54 -13.40 25.81
N VAL A 172 3.89 -14.32 24.91
CA VAL A 172 2.96 -15.19 24.18
C VAL A 172 3.34 -16.64 24.45
N SER A 173 2.36 -17.48 24.79
CA SER A 173 2.57 -18.88 25.14
C SER A 173 1.63 -19.80 24.35
N PHE A 174 2.14 -20.94 23.93
CA PHE A 174 1.40 -22.00 23.25
C PHE A 174 1.66 -23.36 23.90
N ASP A 175 0.61 -24.15 24.14
CA ASP A 175 0.77 -25.56 24.51
C ASP A 175 1.27 -26.36 23.29
N SER A 176 2.34 -27.12 23.44
CA SER A 176 2.92 -27.93 22.37
C SER A 176 1.93 -28.96 21.78
N LYS A 177 0.87 -29.30 22.53
CA LYS A 177 -0.23 -30.15 22.01
C LYS A 177 -0.99 -29.50 20.85
N THR A 178 -1.01 -28.18 20.77
CA THR A 178 -1.68 -27.41 19.71
C THR A 178 -0.78 -27.15 18.52
N ILE A 179 0.49 -27.56 18.58
CA ILE A 179 1.50 -27.34 17.54
C ILE A 179 1.64 -28.65 16.74
N ASP A 180 1.40 -28.55 15.43
CA ASP A 180 1.52 -29.70 14.52
C ASP A 180 2.98 -30.07 14.24
N ASP A 181 3.25 -31.37 14.06
CA ASP A 181 4.51 -31.85 13.48
C ASP A 181 4.53 -31.48 11.97
N GLN A 182 4.77 -30.22 11.69
CA GLN A 182 4.66 -29.64 10.37
C GLN A 182 5.73 -30.15 9.40
N VAL A 183 5.39 -30.13 8.12
CA VAL A 183 6.35 -30.41 7.05
C VAL A 183 7.40 -29.31 7.01
N LEU A 184 8.67 -29.71 6.97
CA LEU A 184 9.84 -28.85 6.83
C LEU A 184 10.38 -28.89 5.39
N LEU A 185 10.56 -30.10 4.86
CA LEU A 185 10.92 -30.33 3.45
C LEU A 185 9.80 -31.12 2.77
N LYS A 186 9.40 -30.67 1.62
CA LYS A 186 8.41 -31.32 0.75
C LYS A 186 9.06 -32.48 -0.02
N SER A 187 8.24 -33.36 -0.59
CA SER A 187 8.71 -34.50 -1.39
C SER A 187 9.47 -34.12 -2.66
N ASP A 188 9.28 -32.91 -3.16
CA ASP A 188 10.05 -32.33 -4.27
C ASP A 188 11.42 -31.74 -3.84
N GLY A 189 11.73 -31.84 -2.53
CA GLY A 189 12.97 -31.32 -1.93
C GLY A 189 12.96 -29.81 -1.62
N PHE A 190 11.86 -29.10 -1.92
CA PHE A 190 11.72 -27.70 -1.54
C PHE A 190 11.34 -27.55 -0.06
N PRO A 191 11.87 -26.53 0.62
CA PRO A 191 11.49 -26.25 1.99
C PRO A 191 10.06 -25.68 2.06
N THR A 192 9.43 -25.85 3.21
CA THR A 192 8.31 -25.00 3.56
C THR A 192 8.81 -23.67 4.11
N TYR A 193 7.92 -22.67 4.15
CA TYR A 193 8.17 -21.37 4.74
C TYR A 193 8.87 -21.45 6.11
N HIS A 194 8.43 -22.37 6.96
CA HIS A 194 8.94 -22.46 8.32
C HIS A 194 10.42 -22.81 8.41
N LEU A 195 10.88 -23.76 7.62
CA LEU A 195 12.29 -24.15 7.59
C LEU A 195 13.14 -23.07 6.94
N ALA A 196 12.74 -22.63 5.75
CA ALA A 196 13.49 -21.64 4.99
C ALA A 196 13.65 -20.32 5.75
N ASN A 197 12.56 -19.81 6.33
CA ASN A 197 12.56 -18.56 7.10
C ASN A 197 13.55 -18.61 8.27
N VAL A 198 13.56 -19.67 9.07
CA VAL A 198 14.45 -19.80 10.24
C VAL A 198 15.90 -19.91 9.83
N ILE A 199 16.22 -20.73 8.83
CA ILE A 199 17.58 -20.90 8.33
C ILE A 199 18.10 -19.57 7.76
N ASP A 200 17.30 -18.90 6.96
CA ASP A 200 17.70 -17.64 6.34
C ASP A 200 17.85 -16.53 7.35
N ASP A 201 16.93 -16.39 8.30
CA ASP A 201 17.02 -15.39 9.36
C ASP A 201 18.29 -15.62 10.20
N TYR A 202 18.65 -16.87 10.51
CA TYR A 202 19.89 -17.19 11.19
C TYR A 202 21.14 -16.86 10.36
N MET A 203 21.19 -17.34 9.11
CA MET A 203 22.35 -17.16 8.24
C MET A 203 22.57 -15.70 7.84
N MET A 204 21.49 -14.95 7.61
CA MET A 204 21.51 -13.52 7.28
C MET A 204 21.66 -12.63 8.51
N LYS A 205 21.84 -13.25 9.72
CA LYS A 205 22.04 -12.54 10.99
C LYS A 205 20.91 -11.57 11.33
N ILE A 206 19.67 -11.96 11.03
CA ILE A 206 18.50 -11.15 11.36
C ILE A 206 18.35 -11.04 12.88
N THR A 207 18.21 -9.82 13.37
CA THR A 207 18.07 -9.53 14.80
C THR A 207 16.64 -9.29 15.23
N HIS A 208 15.80 -8.82 14.31
CA HIS A 208 14.39 -8.55 14.56
C HIS A 208 13.53 -9.03 13.37
N VAL A 209 12.49 -9.78 13.68
CA VAL A 209 11.49 -10.27 12.73
C VAL A 209 10.22 -9.46 12.89
N VAL A 210 10.04 -8.45 12.04
CA VAL A 210 8.84 -7.61 12.00
C VAL A 210 7.94 -8.10 10.87
N ARG A 211 6.70 -8.53 11.18
CA ARG A 211 5.76 -9.10 10.20
C ARG A 211 4.31 -8.99 10.67
N GLY A 212 3.34 -9.31 9.83
CA GLY A 212 1.91 -9.29 10.19
C GLY A 212 1.54 -10.35 11.26
N GLU A 213 0.53 -10.05 12.06
CA GLU A 213 0.07 -10.93 13.16
C GLU A 213 -0.53 -12.25 12.70
N GLU A 214 -0.89 -12.38 11.42
CA GLU A 214 -1.30 -13.65 10.82
C GLU A 214 -0.25 -14.75 10.97
N TRP A 215 1.01 -14.37 11.18
CA TRP A 215 2.13 -15.28 11.41
C TRP A 215 2.42 -15.56 12.90
N LEU A 216 1.65 -14.97 13.83
CA LEU A 216 1.86 -15.16 15.26
C LEU A 216 1.77 -16.64 15.68
N SER A 217 0.78 -17.35 15.16
CA SER A 217 0.60 -18.80 15.42
C SER A 217 1.69 -19.70 14.82
N SER A 218 2.49 -19.16 13.90
CA SER A 218 3.66 -19.86 13.33
C SER A 218 4.93 -19.70 14.18
N THR A 219 4.98 -18.66 15.01
CA THR A 219 6.18 -18.32 15.79
C THR A 219 6.63 -19.44 16.75
N PRO A 220 5.76 -20.18 17.47
CA PRO A 220 6.21 -21.27 18.31
C PRO A 220 6.95 -22.36 17.54
N LYS A 221 6.60 -22.59 16.28
CA LYS A 221 7.29 -23.54 15.38
C LYS A 221 8.70 -23.03 15.03
N HIS A 222 8.86 -21.73 14.84
CA HIS A 222 10.17 -21.11 14.60
C HIS A 222 11.03 -21.18 15.87
N VAL A 223 10.47 -20.88 17.04
CA VAL A 223 11.17 -21.05 18.33
C VAL A 223 11.67 -22.48 18.51
N LEU A 224 10.83 -23.47 18.19
CA LEU A 224 11.23 -24.88 18.26
C LEU A 224 12.34 -25.22 17.25
N LEU A 225 12.33 -24.66 16.05
CA LEU A 225 13.41 -24.85 15.08
C LEU A 225 14.73 -24.22 15.55
N TYR A 226 14.71 -22.99 16.10
CA TYR A 226 15.90 -22.38 16.71
C TYR A 226 16.48 -23.25 17.83
N ARG A 227 15.61 -23.81 18.68
CA ARG A 227 16.02 -24.77 19.74
C ARG A 227 16.56 -26.07 19.16
N ALA A 228 15.92 -26.61 18.13
CA ALA A 228 16.32 -27.87 17.47
C ALA A 228 17.71 -27.80 16.82
N PHE A 229 18.06 -26.63 16.28
CA PHE A 229 19.37 -26.35 15.71
C PHE A 229 20.43 -25.94 16.77
N GLY A 230 20.03 -25.74 18.03
CA GLY A 230 20.94 -25.20 19.04
C GLY A 230 21.25 -23.70 18.87
N TRP A 231 20.42 -22.96 18.15
CA TRP A 231 20.59 -21.53 17.84
C TRP A 231 19.80 -20.60 18.79
N GLY A 232 19.45 -21.06 19.97
CA GLY A 232 18.61 -20.31 20.92
C GLY A 232 19.13 -18.91 21.21
N ASP A 233 20.44 -18.75 21.37
CA ASP A 233 21.10 -17.46 21.67
C ASP A 233 21.12 -16.50 20.47
N SER A 234 20.91 -17.02 19.27
CA SER A 234 20.85 -16.25 18.03
C SER A 234 19.41 -16.03 17.51
N MET A 235 18.42 -16.42 18.31
CA MET A 235 17.02 -16.25 17.93
C MET A 235 16.67 -14.75 17.87
N PRO A 236 16.07 -14.26 16.78
CA PRO A 236 15.68 -12.86 16.66
C PRO A 236 14.57 -12.49 17.65
N LYS A 237 14.45 -11.22 17.96
CA LYS A 237 13.26 -10.67 18.60
C LYS A 237 12.11 -10.62 17.60
N PHE A 238 10.91 -10.91 18.07
CA PHE A 238 9.70 -10.91 17.22
C PHE A 238 8.85 -9.66 17.46
N ALA A 239 8.23 -9.13 16.41
CA ALA A 239 7.28 -8.05 16.47
C ALA A 239 6.14 -8.34 15.48
N HIS A 240 4.95 -8.66 15.98
CA HIS A 240 3.78 -8.97 15.15
C HIS A 240 2.85 -7.77 15.07
N LEU A 241 2.80 -7.18 13.88
CA LEU A 241 2.02 -5.99 13.56
C LEU A 241 0.53 -6.33 13.50
N PRO A 242 -0.37 -5.47 14.02
CA PRO A 242 -1.81 -5.70 13.99
C PRO A 242 -2.36 -5.75 12.57
N LEU A 243 -3.52 -6.40 12.37
CA LEU A 243 -4.20 -6.41 11.08
C LEU A 243 -4.62 -5.02 10.63
N LEU A 244 -4.64 -4.80 9.32
CA LEU A 244 -5.36 -3.69 8.72
C LEU A 244 -6.83 -4.07 8.55
N LEU A 245 -7.70 -3.16 8.95
CA LEU A 245 -9.15 -3.37 8.98
C LEU A 245 -9.85 -2.36 8.08
N ASN A 246 -10.98 -2.76 7.53
CA ASN A 246 -11.95 -1.86 6.93
C ASN A 246 -12.65 -1.00 8.00
N PRO A 247 -13.41 0.05 7.61
CA PRO A 247 -14.23 0.83 8.54
C PRO A 247 -15.25 0.01 9.35
N ASP A 248 -15.74 -1.10 8.79
CA ASP A 248 -16.64 -2.06 9.45
C ASP A 248 -15.90 -3.03 10.39
N ARG A 249 -14.58 -2.85 10.56
CA ARG A 249 -13.66 -3.71 11.32
C ARG A 249 -13.44 -5.12 10.77
N SER A 250 -13.93 -5.43 9.59
CA SER A 250 -13.52 -6.64 8.87
C SER A 250 -12.06 -6.51 8.41
N LYS A 251 -11.38 -7.66 8.17
CA LYS A 251 -10.00 -7.65 7.66
C LYS A 251 -9.95 -7.00 6.28
N LEU A 252 -9.04 -6.03 6.10
CA LEU A 252 -8.81 -5.40 4.80
C LEU A 252 -8.42 -6.45 3.75
N SER A 253 -9.13 -6.47 2.63
CA SER A 253 -8.93 -7.45 1.56
C SER A 253 -9.20 -6.86 0.18
N LYS A 254 -8.60 -7.46 -0.85
CA LYS A 254 -8.76 -7.06 -2.27
C LYS A 254 -10.21 -7.08 -2.80
N ARG A 255 -11.15 -7.71 -2.09
CA ARG A 255 -12.55 -7.81 -2.51
C ARG A 255 -13.39 -6.56 -2.19
N GLN A 256 -12.86 -5.64 -1.39
CA GLN A 256 -13.63 -4.52 -0.82
C GLN A 256 -13.12 -3.14 -1.26
N GLY A 257 -12.24 -3.07 -2.27
CA GLY A 257 -11.74 -1.82 -2.83
C GLY A 257 -10.24 -1.86 -3.14
N ASP A 258 -9.69 -0.68 -3.42
CA ASP A 258 -8.27 -0.52 -3.72
C ASP A 258 -7.41 -0.87 -2.51
N VAL A 259 -6.51 -1.78 -2.71
CA VAL A 259 -5.56 -2.21 -1.68
C VAL A 259 -4.17 -2.44 -2.26
N ALA A 260 -4.02 -2.50 -3.58
CA ALA A 260 -2.73 -2.48 -4.24
C ALA A 260 -2.15 -1.06 -4.21
N VAL A 261 -0.86 -0.96 -3.97
CA VAL A 261 -0.17 0.35 -3.90
C VAL A 261 -0.24 1.08 -5.24
N GLU A 262 -0.22 0.33 -6.35
CA GLU A 262 -0.37 0.88 -7.70
C GLU A 262 -1.71 1.58 -7.92
N ASP A 263 -2.80 1.07 -7.35
CA ASP A 263 -4.12 1.70 -7.46
C ASP A 263 -4.11 3.14 -6.93
N PHE A 264 -3.36 3.39 -5.85
CA PHE A 264 -3.21 4.73 -5.28
C PHE A 264 -2.33 5.62 -6.16
N ARG A 265 -1.21 5.09 -6.66
CA ARG A 265 -0.34 5.83 -7.60
C ARG A 265 -1.14 6.25 -8.84
N ASP A 266 -1.87 5.31 -9.44
CA ASP A 266 -2.63 5.54 -10.67
C ASP A 266 -3.83 6.49 -10.46
N LYS A 267 -4.29 6.64 -9.20
CA LYS A 267 -5.28 7.65 -8.77
C LYS A 267 -4.65 9.00 -8.39
N GLY A 268 -3.37 9.17 -8.60
CA GLY A 268 -2.68 10.43 -8.38
C GLY A 268 -2.37 10.77 -6.92
N TYR A 269 -2.30 9.77 -6.03
CA TYR A 269 -1.77 10.00 -4.68
C TYR A 269 -0.25 10.16 -4.71
N LEU A 270 0.23 11.06 -3.87
CA LEU A 270 1.66 11.29 -3.69
C LEU A 270 2.28 10.18 -2.85
N PRO A 271 3.49 9.71 -3.18
CA PRO A 271 4.18 8.69 -2.40
C PRO A 271 4.37 9.10 -0.94
N ASP A 272 4.75 10.37 -0.68
CA ASP A 272 4.94 10.91 0.67
C ASP A 272 3.67 10.82 1.51
N ALA A 273 2.52 11.13 0.92
CA ALA A 273 1.22 11.07 1.60
C ALA A 273 0.84 9.63 1.94
N LEU A 274 1.02 8.69 0.98
CA LEU A 274 0.73 7.29 1.20
C LEU A 274 1.65 6.68 2.26
N VAL A 275 2.95 6.98 2.22
CA VAL A 275 3.94 6.53 3.21
C VAL A 275 3.58 7.03 4.61
N ASN A 276 3.31 8.31 4.75
CA ASN A 276 2.92 8.88 6.04
C ASN A 276 1.62 8.26 6.57
N PHE A 277 0.60 8.14 5.71
CA PHE A 277 -0.66 7.50 6.08
C PHE A 277 -0.45 6.05 6.55
N VAL A 278 0.31 5.26 5.79
CA VAL A 278 0.62 3.86 6.10
C VAL A 278 1.45 3.74 7.38
N ALA A 279 2.38 4.67 7.63
CA ALA A 279 3.15 4.71 8.88
C ALA A 279 2.25 4.87 10.11
N LEU A 280 1.19 5.66 10.01
CA LEU A 280 0.25 5.88 11.12
C LEU A 280 -0.80 4.75 11.29
N LEU A 281 -0.79 3.73 10.45
CA LEU A 281 -1.68 2.58 10.59
C LEU A 281 -1.18 1.61 11.67
N GLY A 282 -1.51 1.92 12.90
CA GLY A 282 -1.17 1.12 14.09
C GLY A 282 0.03 1.65 14.88
N TRP A 283 0.57 2.80 14.52
CA TRP A 283 1.59 3.50 15.27
C TRP A 283 1.35 5.01 15.20
N ASN A 284 1.66 5.75 16.28
CA ASN A 284 1.49 7.20 16.34
C ASN A 284 2.63 7.81 17.15
N PRO A 285 3.45 8.69 16.56
CA PRO A 285 4.54 9.36 17.28
C PRO A 285 4.06 10.51 18.18
N SER A 286 2.93 11.16 17.81
CA SER A 286 2.36 12.32 18.51
C SER A 286 0.83 12.19 18.60
N ALA A 287 0.25 12.84 19.60
CA ALA A 287 -1.21 12.94 19.74
C ALA A 287 -1.85 14.03 18.87
N THR A 288 -1.07 14.98 18.35
CA THR A 288 -1.55 16.19 17.68
C THR A 288 -1.04 16.36 16.26
N GLU A 289 0.10 15.78 15.93
CA GLU A 289 0.70 15.88 14.61
C GLU A 289 0.39 14.64 13.78
N GLU A 290 0.10 14.84 12.50
CA GLU A 290 -0.25 13.77 11.57
C GLU A 290 0.54 13.83 10.25
N ILE A 291 1.25 14.92 9.97
CA ILE A 291 2.00 15.11 8.71
C ILE A 291 3.50 15.10 9.00
N TYR A 292 4.17 14.05 8.55
CA TYR A 292 5.58 13.76 8.80
C TYR A 292 6.35 13.51 7.51
N SER A 293 7.52 14.09 7.37
CA SER A 293 8.47 13.65 6.34
C SER A 293 9.00 12.25 6.63
N MET A 294 9.60 11.60 5.63
CA MET A 294 10.28 10.31 5.83
C MET A 294 11.34 10.40 6.94
N ASP A 295 12.12 11.48 6.98
CA ASP A 295 13.14 11.70 8.01
C ASP A 295 12.54 11.84 9.41
N ASP A 296 11.40 12.51 9.53
CA ASP A 296 10.70 12.64 10.82
C ASP A 296 10.14 11.28 11.27
N LEU A 297 9.58 10.49 10.34
CA LEU A 297 9.14 9.13 10.63
C LEU A 297 10.30 8.25 11.10
N ILE A 298 11.46 8.30 10.43
CA ILE A 298 12.66 7.56 10.82
C ILE A 298 13.12 7.96 12.24
N LYS A 299 13.18 9.26 12.54
CA LYS A 299 13.60 9.75 13.85
C LYS A 299 12.66 9.35 14.98
N ALA A 300 11.36 9.30 14.72
CA ALA A 300 10.33 9.06 15.72
C ALA A 300 9.99 7.57 15.91
N PHE A 301 10.37 6.69 14.96
CA PHE A 301 9.88 5.32 14.91
C PHE A 301 10.34 4.46 16.07
N ASP A 302 9.38 3.79 16.71
CA ASP A 302 9.60 2.90 17.84
C ASP A 302 8.63 1.71 17.76
N LEU A 303 9.18 0.49 17.64
CA LEU A 303 8.40 -0.75 17.58
C LEU A 303 7.60 -1.01 18.85
N GLU A 304 8.09 -0.58 20.02
CA GLU A 304 7.42 -0.79 21.30
C GLU A 304 6.15 0.06 21.45
N LYS A 305 6.05 1.13 20.63
CA LYS A 305 4.87 2.01 20.58
C LYS A 305 3.82 1.56 19.53
N VAL A 306 4.06 0.45 18.86
CA VAL A 306 3.06 -0.10 17.92
C VAL A 306 1.87 -0.64 18.73
N ASN A 307 0.66 -0.21 18.31
CA ASN A 307 -0.59 -0.61 18.96
C ASN A 307 -0.87 -2.10 18.77
N LYS A 308 -1.48 -2.74 19.78
CA LYS A 308 -1.90 -4.15 19.70
C LYS A 308 -3.17 -4.34 18.89
N GLY A 309 -4.05 -3.35 18.86
CA GLY A 309 -5.35 -3.41 18.17
C GLY A 309 -5.23 -3.21 16.66
N GLY A 310 -6.16 -3.79 15.90
CA GLY A 310 -6.22 -3.61 14.45
C GLY A 310 -6.36 -2.13 14.05
N ALA A 311 -5.69 -1.74 12.97
CA ALA A 311 -5.70 -0.36 12.46
C ALA A 311 -6.70 -0.21 11.31
N VAL A 312 -7.62 0.74 11.43
CA VAL A 312 -8.62 1.01 10.41
C VAL A 312 -8.02 1.82 9.26
N PHE A 313 -8.18 1.33 8.05
CA PHE A 313 -7.83 2.03 6.81
C PHE A 313 -8.97 3.00 6.45
N GLY A 314 -8.80 4.28 6.78
CA GLY A 314 -9.77 5.33 6.48
C GLY A 314 -9.37 6.10 5.22
N LYS A 315 -10.12 5.92 4.13
CA LYS A 315 -9.82 6.58 2.84
C LYS A 315 -9.91 8.11 2.95
N GLU A 316 -10.88 8.63 3.68
CA GLU A 316 -11.06 10.07 3.88
C GLU A 316 -9.84 10.73 4.54
N LYS A 317 -9.20 10.01 5.47
CA LYS A 317 -7.96 10.48 6.09
C LYS A 317 -6.80 10.51 5.10
N LEU A 318 -6.69 9.50 4.23
CA LEU A 318 -5.68 9.48 3.18
C LEU A 318 -5.91 10.62 2.17
N ASP A 319 -7.16 10.86 1.75
CA ASP A 319 -7.53 11.95 0.85
C ASP A 319 -7.13 13.32 1.44
N TRP A 320 -7.46 13.53 2.72
CA TRP A 320 -7.05 14.74 3.45
C TRP A 320 -5.53 14.87 3.52
N MET A 321 -4.82 13.81 3.90
CA MET A 321 -3.36 13.83 3.95
C MET A 321 -2.75 14.17 2.59
N ASN A 322 -3.25 13.57 1.53
CA ASN A 322 -2.76 13.83 0.18
C ASN A 322 -2.94 15.31 -0.21
N SER A 323 -4.10 15.90 0.14
CA SER A 323 -4.33 17.33 -0.06
C SER A 323 -3.32 18.20 0.72
N GLU A 324 -2.99 17.84 1.96
CA GLU A 324 -1.98 18.56 2.75
C GLU A 324 -0.57 18.52 2.11
N TYR A 325 -0.19 17.35 1.56
CA TYR A 325 1.07 17.22 0.84
C TYR A 325 1.07 17.98 -0.49
N ILE A 326 -0.04 17.98 -1.22
CA ILE A 326 -0.20 18.80 -2.46
C ILE A 326 -0.03 20.29 -2.14
N ARG A 327 -0.66 20.78 -1.08
CA ARG A 327 -0.56 22.21 -0.67
C ARG A 327 0.87 22.63 -0.31
N LYS A 328 1.69 21.70 0.19
CA LYS A 328 3.09 21.98 0.56
C LYS A 328 4.05 21.98 -0.62
N LYS A 329 3.67 21.41 -1.78
CA LYS A 329 4.53 21.37 -2.95
C LYS A 329 4.60 22.71 -3.65
N THR A 330 5.78 23.02 -4.18
CA THR A 330 5.98 24.17 -5.03
C THR A 330 5.28 24.02 -6.39
N PRO A 331 4.97 25.11 -7.09
CA PRO A 331 4.40 25.06 -8.43
C PRO A 331 5.26 24.26 -9.44
N ASP A 332 6.58 24.28 -9.30
CA ASP A 332 7.49 23.54 -10.19
C ASP A 332 7.45 22.03 -9.91
N GLU A 333 7.38 21.62 -8.65
CA GLU A 333 7.21 20.21 -8.28
C GLU A 333 5.86 19.67 -8.77
N LEU A 334 4.78 20.45 -8.62
CA LEU A 334 3.46 20.07 -9.14
C LEU A 334 3.44 20.04 -10.67
N LEU A 335 4.11 20.99 -11.34
CA LEU A 335 4.23 20.98 -12.79
C LEU A 335 4.86 19.67 -13.30
N ALA A 336 5.93 19.22 -12.65
CA ALA A 336 6.60 17.97 -13.01
C ALA A 336 5.69 16.74 -12.91
N LEU A 337 4.75 16.75 -11.94
CA LEU A 337 3.78 15.67 -11.72
C LEU A 337 2.56 15.76 -12.66
N VAL A 338 2.06 16.97 -12.92
CA VAL A 338 0.80 17.21 -13.65
C VAL A 338 1.01 17.21 -15.17
N LYS A 339 2.17 17.69 -15.64
CA LYS A 339 2.48 17.80 -17.08
C LYS A 339 2.38 16.46 -17.83
N PRO A 340 2.91 15.34 -17.33
CA PRO A 340 2.71 14.03 -17.97
C PRO A 340 1.22 13.65 -18.08
N ILE A 341 0.44 13.90 -17.02
CA ILE A 341 -1.00 13.60 -16.98
C ILE A 341 -1.76 14.42 -18.03
N ALA A 342 -1.44 15.72 -18.17
CA ALA A 342 -2.02 16.58 -19.21
C ALA A 342 -1.67 16.06 -20.61
N GLY A 343 -0.44 15.57 -20.81
CA GLY A 343 0.00 14.93 -22.05
C GLY A 343 -0.78 13.65 -22.39
N GLU A 344 -1.04 12.81 -21.43
CA GLU A 344 -1.87 11.60 -21.59
C GLU A 344 -3.33 11.91 -21.97
N ARG A 345 -3.82 13.10 -21.57
CA ARG A 345 -5.15 13.61 -21.97
C ARG A 345 -5.11 14.42 -23.25
N GLU A 346 -3.97 14.42 -23.96
CA GLU A 346 -3.76 15.15 -25.22
C GLU A 346 -3.92 16.68 -25.09
N TYR A 347 -3.74 17.24 -23.87
CA TYR A 347 -3.80 18.67 -23.64
C TYR A 347 -2.43 19.30 -23.92
N THR A 348 -2.37 20.11 -25.00
CA THR A 348 -1.15 20.83 -25.40
C THR A 348 -1.23 22.28 -24.93
N VAL A 349 -0.58 22.57 -23.81
CA VAL A 349 -0.52 23.92 -23.22
C VAL A 349 0.92 24.24 -22.82
N SER A 350 1.23 25.55 -22.66
CA SER A 350 2.55 25.96 -22.17
C SER A 350 2.70 25.67 -20.68
N ASP A 351 3.95 25.53 -20.23
CA ASP A 351 4.26 25.32 -18.82
C ASP A 351 3.75 26.47 -17.95
N ASP A 352 3.84 27.71 -18.43
CA ASP A 352 3.33 28.89 -17.73
C ASP A 352 1.81 28.87 -17.58
N TYR A 353 1.08 28.40 -18.59
CA TYR A 353 -0.37 28.22 -18.49
C TYR A 353 -0.72 27.14 -17.47
N LEU A 354 -0.04 26.00 -17.53
CA LEU A 354 -0.29 24.88 -16.61
C LEU A 354 0.03 25.26 -15.16
N LYS A 355 1.10 26.05 -14.92
CA LYS A 355 1.41 26.60 -13.60
C LYS A 355 0.30 27.50 -13.06
N LYS A 356 -0.33 28.33 -13.90
CA LYS A 356 -1.48 29.15 -13.50
C LYS A 356 -2.68 28.29 -13.08
N VAL A 357 -2.97 27.25 -13.85
CA VAL A 357 -4.04 26.28 -13.51
C VAL A 357 -3.72 25.57 -12.19
N ILE A 358 -2.50 25.08 -12.03
CA ILE A 358 -2.01 24.45 -10.79
C ILE A 358 -2.22 25.39 -9.60
N HIS A 359 -1.78 26.63 -9.70
CA HIS A 359 -1.93 27.62 -8.63
C HIS A 359 -3.39 27.81 -8.20
N LEU A 360 -4.31 27.92 -9.15
CA LEU A 360 -5.73 28.11 -8.86
C LEU A 360 -6.41 26.85 -8.25
N MET A 361 -5.89 25.69 -8.57
CA MET A 361 -6.49 24.41 -8.16
C MET A 361 -5.86 23.81 -6.91
N GLN A 362 -4.65 24.21 -6.52
CA GLN A 362 -3.83 23.57 -5.48
C GLN A 362 -4.56 23.38 -4.15
N ASP A 363 -5.30 24.36 -3.68
CA ASP A 363 -6.06 24.29 -2.42
C ASP A 363 -7.28 23.35 -2.49
N ARG A 364 -7.68 22.95 -3.70
CA ARG A 364 -8.89 22.15 -3.96
C ARG A 364 -8.58 20.73 -4.42
N ALA A 365 -7.36 20.49 -4.83
CA ALA A 365 -6.94 19.19 -5.35
C ALA A 365 -6.78 18.17 -4.20
N HIS A 366 -7.36 17.00 -4.39
CA HIS A 366 -7.16 15.84 -3.53
C HIS A 366 -6.18 14.84 -4.14
N SER A 367 -5.95 14.92 -5.45
CA SER A 367 -4.99 14.10 -6.19
C SER A 367 -4.34 14.93 -7.31
N THR A 368 -3.25 14.40 -7.86
CA THR A 368 -2.61 15.04 -9.03
C THR A 368 -3.49 15.00 -10.28
N LEU A 369 -4.43 14.05 -10.36
CA LEU A 369 -5.40 13.97 -11.46
C LEU A 369 -6.39 15.14 -11.44
N ASP A 370 -6.69 15.71 -10.28
CA ASP A 370 -7.67 16.78 -10.14
C ASP A 370 -7.26 18.05 -10.89
N PHE A 371 -5.96 18.29 -11.06
CA PHE A 371 -5.45 19.41 -11.86
C PHE A 371 -5.77 19.30 -13.35
N VAL A 372 -6.13 18.12 -13.82
CA VAL A 372 -6.39 17.83 -15.23
C VAL A 372 -7.83 17.40 -15.46
N ASP A 373 -8.29 16.37 -14.73
CA ASP A 373 -9.60 15.76 -14.97
C ASP A 373 -10.73 16.60 -14.35
N PHE A 374 -10.61 17.02 -13.09
CA PHE A 374 -11.60 17.89 -12.45
C PHE A 374 -11.55 19.33 -13.01
N ALA A 375 -10.35 19.79 -13.41
CA ALA A 375 -10.09 21.10 -13.98
C ALA A 375 -10.12 21.11 -15.53
N SER A 376 -10.72 20.11 -16.16
CA SER A 376 -10.73 19.94 -17.63
C SER A 376 -11.22 21.14 -18.43
N TYR A 377 -12.07 21.97 -17.82
CA TYR A 377 -12.56 23.22 -18.41
C TYR A 377 -11.48 24.28 -18.67
N PHE A 378 -10.31 24.18 -18.07
CA PHE A 378 -9.18 25.03 -18.42
C PHE A 378 -8.58 24.64 -19.78
N PHE A 379 -8.69 23.39 -20.19
CA PHE A 379 -8.05 22.86 -21.39
C PHE A 379 -8.99 22.74 -22.58
N LYS A 380 -10.28 22.54 -22.34
CA LYS A 380 -11.31 22.43 -23.37
C LYS A 380 -12.64 23.03 -22.92
N ALA A 381 -13.43 23.51 -23.86
CA ALA A 381 -14.79 23.95 -23.58
C ALA A 381 -15.63 22.80 -23.02
N PRO A 382 -16.55 23.08 -22.07
CA PRO A 382 -17.42 22.05 -21.53
C PRO A 382 -18.35 21.49 -22.61
N ALA A 383 -18.41 20.17 -22.71
CA ALA A 383 -19.38 19.48 -23.58
C ALA A 383 -20.70 19.21 -22.83
N GLU A 384 -20.61 19.09 -21.51
CA GLU A 384 -21.73 18.81 -20.61
C GLU A 384 -21.83 19.89 -19.53
N PHE A 385 -23.01 20.07 -18.98
CA PHE A 385 -23.28 21.07 -17.96
C PHE A 385 -23.97 20.43 -16.75
N ASP A 386 -23.53 20.81 -15.55
CA ASP A 386 -24.13 20.33 -14.30
C ASP A 386 -25.63 20.68 -14.22
N GLU A 387 -26.48 19.67 -14.26
CA GLU A 387 -27.93 19.83 -14.33
C GLU A 387 -28.52 20.56 -13.11
N LYS A 388 -27.93 20.37 -11.91
CA LYS A 388 -28.40 21.08 -10.69
C LYS A 388 -28.05 22.57 -10.78
N SER A 389 -26.84 22.88 -11.20
CA SER A 389 -26.40 24.27 -11.42
C SER A 389 -27.18 24.92 -12.55
N LYS A 390 -27.45 24.22 -13.63
CA LYS A 390 -28.24 24.67 -14.76
C LYS A 390 -29.65 25.02 -14.30
N ALA A 391 -30.36 24.11 -13.66
CA ALA A 391 -31.71 24.34 -13.17
C ALA A 391 -31.81 25.52 -12.19
N LYS A 392 -30.78 25.74 -11.37
CA LYS A 392 -30.74 26.81 -10.36
C LYS A 392 -30.33 28.16 -10.92
N ASN A 393 -29.39 28.20 -11.86
CA ASN A 393 -28.64 29.41 -12.21
C ASN A 393 -28.86 29.86 -13.66
N TRP A 394 -29.34 28.99 -14.57
CA TRP A 394 -29.52 29.31 -16.01
C TRP A 394 -30.99 29.65 -16.30
N THR A 395 -31.48 30.74 -15.69
CA THR A 395 -32.87 31.24 -15.88
C THR A 395 -32.95 32.15 -17.10
N ALA A 396 -34.19 32.52 -17.51
CA ALA A 396 -34.43 33.48 -18.61
C ALA A 396 -33.72 34.83 -18.33
N GLU A 397 -33.79 35.32 -17.07
CA GLU A 397 -33.13 36.57 -16.67
C GLU A 397 -31.58 36.40 -16.66
N ALA A 398 -31.09 35.20 -16.36
CA ALA A 398 -29.64 34.94 -16.46
C ALA A 398 -29.16 35.01 -17.90
N LYS A 399 -29.93 34.44 -18.87
CA LYS A 399 -29.63 34.55 -20.28
C LYS A 399 -29.62 36.00 -20.78
N GLU A 400 -30.62 36.78 -20.39
CA GLU A 400 -30.66 38.22 -20.71
C GLU A 400 -29.43 38.93 -20.21
N ARG A 401 -29.03 38.73 -18.95
CA ARG A 401 -27.82 39.33 -18.35
C ARG A 401 -26.54 38.89 -19.05
N MET A 402 -26.41 37.61 -19.44
CA MET A 402 -25.26 37.12 -20.22
C MET A 402 -25.20 37.76 -21.60
N THR A 403 -26.34 37.96 -22.24
CA THR A 403 -26.44 38.66 -23.55
C THR A 403 -25.99 40.10 -23.42
N GLU A 404 -26.34 40.82 -22.37
CA GLU A 404 -25.97 42.22 -22.17
C GLU A 404 -24.51 42.42 -21.69
N ILE A 405 -23.93 41.46 -20.95
CA ILE A 405 -22.56 41.57 -20.45
C ILE A 405 -21.53 41.15 -21.51
N LEU A 406 -21.87 40.28 -22.42
CA LEU A 406 -20.94 39.77 -23.44
C LEU A 406 -20.31 40.87 -24.31
N PRO A 407 -21.04 41.90 -24.85
CA PRO A 407 -20.43 43.03 -25.55
C PRO A 407 -19.44 43.82 -24.70
N GLN A 408 -19.70 43.95 -23.39
CA GLN A 408 -18.79 44.64 -22.47
C GLN A 408 -17.48 43.87 -22.30
N PHE A 409 -17.54 42.54 -22.15
CA PHE A 409 -16.37 41.68 -22.14
C PHE A 409 -15.56 41.79 -23.44
N LYS A 410 -16.21 41.74 -24.58
CA LYS A 410 -15.56 41.89 -25.88
C LYS A 410 -14.83 43.22 -26.03
N SER A 411 -15.37 44.30 -25.48
CA SER A 411 -14.80 45.66 -25.55
C SER A 411 -13.71 45.97 -24.51
N LEU A 412 -13.45 45.08 -23.52
CA LEU A 412 -12.42 45.27 -22.51
C LEU A 412 -11.05 45.41 -23.18
N PRO A 413 -10.28 46.52 -22.91
CA PRO A 413 -8.96 46.71 -23.49
C PRO A 413 -7.94 45.73 -22.88
N GLU A 414 -8.07 45.43 -21.62
CA GLU A 414 -7.24 44.48 -20.87
C GLU A 414 -8.11 43.38 -20.23
N TRP A 415 -7.61 42.16 -20.26
CA TRP A 415 -8.32 41.01 -19.70
C TRP A 415 -7.62 40.54 -18.45
N THR A 416 -7.93 41.20 -17.34
CA THR A 416 -7.36 40.95 -16.00
C THR A 416 -8.48 40.66 -15.01
N HIS A 417 -8.14 40.02 -13.88
CA HIS A 417 -9.04 39.82 -12.75
C HIS A 417 -9.85 41.08 -12.44
N ASP A 418 -9.18 42.23 -12.22
CA ASP A 418 -9.81 43.48 -11.80
C ASP A 418 -10.73 44.07 -12.87
N SER A 419 -10.37 44.00 -14.16
CA SER A 419 -11.19 44.51 -15.24
C SER A 419 -12.47 43.65 -15.43
N ILE A 420 -12.34 42.34 -15.31
CA ILE A 420 -13.48 41.39 -15.38
C ILE A 420 -14.42 41.60 -14.19
N GLU A 421 -13.89 41.67 -12.98
CA GLU A 421 -14.64 41.94 -11.76
C GLU A 421 -15.33 43.30 -11.84
N GLY A 422 -14.65 44.33 -12.31
CA GLY A 422 -15.18 45.66 -12.50
C GLY A 422 -16.43 45.69 -13.38
N VAL A 423 -16.42 45.01 -14.53
CA VAL A 423 -17.60 44.90 -15.39
C VAL A 423 -18.76 44.23 -14.68
N ILE A 424 -18.53 43.11 -14.00
CA ILE A 424 -19.59 42.36 -13.29
C ILE A 424 -20.18 43.18 -12.14
N ARG A 425 -19.36 43.86 -11.33
CA ARG A 425 -19.82 44.68 -10.21
C ARG A 425 -20.57 45.91 -10.69
N SER A 426 -20.03 46.65 -11.68
CA SER A 426 -20.72 47.82 -12.25
C SER A 426 -22.06 47.49 -12.86
N TYR A 427 -22.16 46.37 -13.59
CA TYR A 427 -23.44 45.87 -14.13
C TYR A 427 -24.43 45.54 -13.00
N ALA A 428 -23.98 44.83 -11.97
CA ALA A 428 -24.83 44.43 -10.84
C ALA A 428 -25.35 45.65 -10.07
N GLU A 429 -24.51 46.67 -9.85
CA GLU A 429 -24.85 47.92 -9.17
C GLU A 429 -25.88 48.71 -9.98
N ALA A 430 -25.64 48.92 -11.29
CA ALA A 430 -26.56 49.62 -12.18
C ALA A 430 -27.96 48.98 -12.27
N ARG A 431 -28.07 47.69 -12.01
CA ARG A 431 -29.33 46.93 -12.02
C ARG A 431 -29.88 46.66 -10.63
N ALA A 432 -29.24 47.14 -9.56
CA ALA A 432 -29.60 46.89 -8.15
C ALA A 432 -29.77 45.38 -7.84
N ILE A 433 -28.91 44.53 -8.38
CA ILE A 433 -28.90 43.07 -8.14
C ILE A 433 -27.58 42.63 -7.47
N SER A 434 -27.60 41.47 -6.83
CA SER A 434 -26.36 40.90 -6.30
C SER A 434 -25.46 40.37 -7.41
N ALA A 435 -24.14 40.54 -7.30
CA ALA A 435 -23.17 40.05 -8.26
C ALA A 435 -23.28 38.51 -8.48
N GLY A 436 -23.76 37.76 -7.47
CA GLY A 436 -24.00 36.31 -7.58
C GLY A 436 -24.98 35.93 -8.72
N LYS A 437 -25.90 36.84 -9.06
CA LYS A 437 -26.82 36.66 -10.20
C LYS A 437 -26.14 36.66 -11.58
N LEU A 438 -24.87 37.06 -11.63
CA LEU A 438 -24.01 37.00 -12.82
C LEU A 438 -22.92 35.93 -12.65
N ILE A 439 -22.31 35.86 -11.48
CA ILE A 439 -21.19 34.95 -11.16
C ILE A 439 -21.56 33.49 -11.42
N HIS A 440 -22.71 33.02 -10.91
CA HIS A 440 -23.10 31.62 -11.02
C HIS A 440 -23.45 31.20 -12.47
N PRO A 441 -24.28 31.92 -13.24
CA PRO A 441 -24.53 31.56 -14.62
C PRO A 441 -23.30 31.70 -15.50
N LEU A 442 -22.42 32.70 -15.27
CA LEU A 442 -21.17 32.87 -16.00
C LEU A 442 -20.21 31.70 -15.75
N ARG A 443 -20.06 31.26 -14.49
CA ARG A 443 -19.31 30.08 -14.16
C ARG A 443 -19.84 28.85 -14.91
N LEU A 444 -21.13 28.60 -14.86
CA LEU A 444 -21.75 27.50 -15.57
C LEU A 444 -21.48 27.55 -17.07
N ALA A 445 -21.69 28.71 -17.69
CA ALA A 445 -21.47 28.89 -19.14
C ALA A 445 -20.03 28.60 -19.57
N VAL A 446 -19.05 29.00 -18.75
CA VAL A 446 -17.63 28.90 -19.11
C VAL A 446 -17.01 27.58 -18.71
N SER A 447 -17.38 27.01 -17.56
CA SER A 447 -16.76 25.78 -17.03
C SER A 447 -17.64 24.53 -17.07
N GLY A 448 -18.95 24.67 -17.29
CA GLY A 448 -19.91 23.57 -17.22
C GLY A 448 -20.28 23.13 -15.81
N VAL A 449 -19.59 23.65 -14.76
CA VAL A 449 -19.76 23.22 -13.36
C VAL A 449 -20.19 24.37 -12.46
N GLY A 450 -20.82 24.01 -11.34
CA GLY A 450 -21.32 25.02 -10.37
C GLY A 450 -20.27 25.47 -9.36
N MET A 451 -19.16 24.76 -9.22
CA MET A 451 -18.08 25.01 -8.25
C MET A 451 -16.71 25.02 -8.95
N GLY A 452 -15.73 25.66 -8.31
CA GLY A 452 -14.37 25.76 -8.87
C GLY A 452 -13.56 26.85 -8.15
N PRO A 453 -12.41 27.26 -8.68
CA PRO A 453 -11.59 28.34 -8.16
C PRO A 453 -12.33 29.69 -8.25
N GLY A 454 -11.70 30.78 -7.81
CA GLY A 454 -12.23 32.12 -7.99
C GLY A 454 -12.66 32.37 -9.42
N LEU A 455 -13.88 32.94 -9.62
CA LEU A 455 -14.40 33.07 -11.00
C LEU A 455 -13.52 33.96 -11.84
N PHE A 456 -13.09 35.10 -11.31
CA PHE A 456 -12.40 36.13 -12.08
C PHE A 456 -11.00 35.65 -12.50
N GLU A 457 -10.28 35.00 -11.56
CA GLU A 457 -8.99 34.36 -11.84
C GLU A 457 -9.13 33.25 -12.88
N MET A 458 -10.19 32.44 -12.79
CA MET A 458 -10.47 31.39 -13.76
C MET A 458 -10.68 31.97 -15.16
N LEU A 459 -11.48 33.03 -15.27
CA LEU A 459 -11.75 33.70 -16.55
C LEU A 459 -10.49 34.34 -17.13
N GLU A 460 -9.65 34.96 -16.27
CA GLU A 460 -8.37 35.54 -16.70
C GLU A 460 -7.46 34.48 -17.30
N VAL A 461 -7.32 33.31 -16.65
CA VAL A 461 -6.48 32.21 -17.13
C VAL A 461 -7.03 31.60 -18.43
N ILE A 462 -8.35 31.38 -18.55
CA ILE A 462 -8.96 30.85 -19.79
C ILE A 462 -8.78 31.80 -20.96
N GLY A 463 -8.80 33.10 -20.71
CA GLY A 463 -8.59 34.13 -21.70
C GLY A 463 -9.88 34.63 -22.39
N LYS A 464 -9.83 35.90 -22.83
CA LYS A 464 -10.97 36.67 -23.34
C LYS A 464 -11.74 35.98 -24.47
N ASP A 465 -11.02 35.57 -25.50
CA ASP A 465 -11.65 35.02 -26.72
C ASP A 465 -12.39 33.72 -26.43
N GLU A 466 -11.74 32.84 -25.63
CA GLU A 466 -12.35 31.56 -25.29
C GLU A 466 -13.54 31.74 -24.34
N VAL A 467 -13.46 32.61 -23.34
CA VAL A 467 -14.59 32.93 -22.46
C VAL A 467 -15.77 33.46 -23.24
N CYS A 468 -15.55 34.42 -24.16
CA CYS A 468 -16.64 34.96 -24.98
C CYS A 468 -17.29 33.89 -25.87
N LYS A 469 -16.50 33.02 -26.52
CA LYS A 469 -17.02 31.88 -27.31
C LYS A 469 -17.89 30.93 -26.48
N ARG A 470 -17.47 30.62 -25.25
CA ARG A 470 -18.23 29.74 -24.37
C ARG A 470 -19.54 30.34 -23.91
N ILE A 471 -19.56 31.66 -23.64
CA ILE A 471 -20.80 32.37 -23.31
C ILE A 471 -21.75 32.33 -24.53
N GLU A 472 -21.27 32.60 -25.75
CA GLU A 472 -22.07 32.50 -26.97
C GLU A 472 -22.65 31.10 -27.19
N PHE A 473 -21.80 30.08 -26.99
CA PHE A 473 -22.23 28.67 -27.07
C PHE A 473 -23.34 28.36 -26.04
N ALA A 474 -23.15 28.78 -24.78
CA ALA A 474 -24.13 28.55 -23.73
C ALA A 474 -25.45 29.26 -24.02
N LEU A 475 -25.44 30.52 -24.53
CA LEU A 475 -26.63 31.25 -24.92
C LEU A 475 -27.40 30.58 -26.05
N ALA A 476 -26.70 29.96 -27.01
CA ALA A 476 -27.29 29.28 -28.13
C ALA A 476 -27.84 27.88 -27.82
N ASN A 477 -27.22 27.16 -26.90
CA ASN A 477 -27.43 25.71 -26.72
C ASN A 477 -28.04 25.32 -25.38
N LEU A 478 -27.92 26.14 -24.31
CA LEU A 478 -28.55 25.83 -23.02
C LEU A 478 -29.99 26.35 -22.98
N ASN A 479 -30.89 25.41 -22.95
CA ASN A 479 -32.34 25.69 -22.80
C ASN A 479 -32.76 25.78 -21.36
#